data_2af15a29f91eba45a0db3d7f6fe1e2a1
#
_entry.id   2af15a29f91eba45a0db3d7f6fe1e2a1
#
_cell.length_a   1.000
_cell.length_b   1.000
_cell.length_c   1.000
_cell.angle_alpha   90.00
_cell.angle_beta   90.00
_cell.angle_gamma   90.00
#
_symmetry.space_group_name_H-M   'P 1'
#
loop_
_entity.id
_entity.type
_entity.pdbx_description
1 polymer ?
#
loop_
_entity_poly.entity_id
_entity_poly.type
_entity_poly.pdbx_seq_one_letter_code
_entity_poly.pdbx_strand_id
1 'polypeptide(L)' 'IFSESDACVSPVLNMDEAQEHPHNIAREAFINIDGFNQPNASPRYSKTKPSIKHNAKTIGSDLDDICNEFNLTRKAF' A
#
# COMPACT_ATOMS: atom_id res chain seq x y z
N ILE A 1 -11.27 -12.71 25.67
CA ILE A 1 -10.83 -13.88 26.43
C ILE A 1 -9.47 -14.38 25.95
N PHE A 2 -9.23 -14.43 24.64
CA PHE A 2 -8.02 -15.02 24.09
C PHE A 2 -6.94 -14.00 23.69
N SER A 3 -7.22 -12.69 23.72
CA SER A 3 -6.31 -11.65 23.21
C SER A 3 -4.98 -11.54 23.98
N GLU A 4 -4.97 -11.93 25.24
CA GLU A 4 -3.78 -11.91 26.09
C GLU A 4 -3.28 -13.31 26.46
N SER A 5 -3.77 -14.32 25.76
CA SER A 5 -3.39 -15.71 25.98
C SER A 5 -2.51 -16.24 24.86
N ASP A 6 -1.81 -17.33 25.14
CA ASP A 6 -0.97 -18.04 24.16
C ASP A 6 -1.75 -19.14 23.44
N ALA A 7 -3.03 -18.89 23.15
CA ALA A 7 -3.94 -19.90 22.63
C ALA A 7 -3.96 -20.03 21.09
N CYS A 8 -3.13 -19.26 20.38
CA CYS A 8 -3.09 -19.26 18.92
C CYS A 8 -4.45 -18.95 18.28
N VAL A 9 -5.19 -18.05 18.87
CA VAL A 9 -6.52 -17.62 18.40
C VAL A 9 -6.46 -16.16 17.97
N SER A 10 -6.95 -15.87 16.77
CA SER A 10 -7.02 -14.51 16.25
C SER A 10 -8.39 -14.23 15.65
N PRO A 11 -8.89 -12.99 15.72
CA PRO A 11 -10.13 -12.64 15.06
C PRO A 11 -9.95 -12.57 13.55
N VAL A 12 -10.99 -12.92 12.81
CA VAL A 12 -11.05 -12.66 11.36
C VAL A 12 -11.75 -11.34 11.16
N LEU A 13 -11.02 -10.36 10.63
CA LEU A 13 -11.47 -8.98 10.47
C LEU A 13 -11.98 -8.72 9.06
N ASN A 14 -12.98 -7.85 8.92
CA ASN A 14 -13.33 -7.30 7.61
C ASN A 14 -12.36 -6.19 7.23
N MET A 15 -12.50 -5.61 6.03
CA MET A 15 -11.57 -4.60 5.51
C MET A 15 -11.51 -3.34 6.36
N ASP A 16 -12.64 -2.89 6.89
CA ASP A 16 -12.69 -1.69 7.74
C ASP A 16 -12.07 -1.95 9.11
N GLU A 17 -12.41 -3.07 9.72
CA GLU A 17 -11.85 -3.48 11.02
C GLU A 17 -10.34 -3.69 10.95
N ALA A 18 -9.83 -4.23 9.86
CA ALA A 18 -8.39 -4.46 9.69
C ALA A 18 -7.59 -3.15 9.72
N GLN A 19 -8.14 -2.08 9.17
CA GLN A 19 -7.48 -0.77 9.18
C GLN A 19 -7.39 -0.16 10.58
N GLU A 20 -8.32 -0.49 11.46
CA GLU A 20 -8.40 0.04 12.82
C GLU A 20 -7.75 -0.87 13.86
N HIS A 21 -7.32 -2.07 13.49
CA HIS A 21 -6.71 -3.01 14.43
C HIS A 21 -5.39 -2.45 14.97
N PRO A 22 -5.17 -2.47 16.30
CA PRO A 22 -3.98 -1.88 16.93
C PRO A 22 -2.65 -2.36 16.36
N HIS A 23 -2.53 -3.64 16.03
CA HIS A 23 -1.31 -4.19 15.43
C HIS A 23 -1.04 -3.57 14.04
N ASN A 24 -2.06 -3.45 13.23
CA ASN A 24 -1.95 -2.88 11.88
C ASN A 24 -1.65 -1.38 11.93
N ILE A 25 -2.22 -0.67 12.91
CA ILE A 25 -1.91 0.74 13.13
C ILE A 25 -0.45 0.90 13.57
N ALA A 26 0.01 0.10 14.53
CA ALA A 26 1.38 0.16 15.03
C ALA A 26 2.41 -0.18 13.93
N ARG A 27 2.05 -1.07 13.01
CA ARG A 27 2.91 -1.46 11.88
C ARG A 27 2.77 -0.54 10.68
N GLU A 28 1.87 0.44 10.72
CA GLU A 28 1.57 1.29 9.58
C GLU A 28 1.22 0.47 8.32
N ALA A 29 0.43 -0.59 8.52
CA ALA A 29 0.06 -1.51 7.45
C ALA A 29 -0.83 -0.87 6.40
N PHE A 30 -1.53 0.21 6.75
CA PHE A 30 -2.36 1.00 5.86
C PHE A 30 -1.96 2.46 5.95
N ILE A 31 -2.06 3.18 4.85
CA ILE A 31 -1.79 4.61 4.79
C ILE A 31 -2.94 5.34 4.13
N ASN A 32 -3.05 6.64 4.43
CA ASN A 32 -4.03 7.52 3.79
C ASN A 32 -3.31 8.44 2.81
N ILE A 33 -3.70 8.40 1.54
CA ILE A 33 -3.17 9.30 0.51
C ILE A 33 -4.37 9.96 -0.17
N ASP A 34 -4.41 11.28 -0.13
CA ASP A 34 -5.47 12.09 -0.74
C ASP A 34 -6.88 11.67 -0.29
N GLY A 35 -7.03 11.31 0.99
CA GLY A 35 -8.29 10.90 1.59
C GLY A 35 -8.66 9.43 1.39
N PHE A 36 -7.83 8.66 0.71
CA PHE A 36 -8.06 7.23 0.50
C PHE A 36 -7.13 6.39 1.38
N ASN A 37 -7.72 5.46 2.14
CA ASN A 37 -6.97 4.47 2.89
C ASN A 37 -6.61 3.32 1.96
N GLN A 38 -5.35 2.92 1.96
CA GLN A 38 -4.87 1.82 1.13
C GLN A 38 -3.73 1.07 1.83
N PRO A 39 -3.47 -0.18 1.43
CA PRO A 39 -2.33 -0.91 1.97
C PRO A 39 -1.03 -0.17 1.71
N ASN A 40 -0.16 -0.16 2.71
CA ASN A 40 1.17 0.42 2.58
C ASN A 40 2.09 -0.52 1.78
N ALA A 41 3.22 0.01 1.34
CA ALA A 41 4.20 -0.77 0.60
C ALA A 41 4.81 -1.88 1.45
N SER A 42 4.91 -3.08 0.90
CA SER A 42 5.55 -4.24 1.53
C SER A 42 6.15 -5.15 0.46
N PRO A 43 7.13 -6.01 0.80
CA PRO A 43 7.78 -6.11 2.11
C PRO A 43 8.64 -4.89 2.45
N ARG A 44 9.01 -4.75 3.72
CA ARG A 44 9.83 -3.63 4.20
C ARG A 44 11.28 -4.04 4.31
N TYR A 45 12.09 -3.54 3.41
CA TYR A 45 13.52 -3.82 3.37
C TYR A 45 14.29 -2.90 4.31
N SER A 46 15.36 -3.41 4.93
CA SER A 46 16.14 -2.63 5.90
C SER A 46 17.00 -1.53 5.27
N LYS A 47 17.49 -1.76 4.05
CA LYS A 47 18.36 -0.80 3.36
C LYS A 47 17.62 0.05 2.34
N THR A 48 16.76 -0.57 1.55
CA THR A 48 15.97 0.12 0.53
C THR A 48 14.51 0.07 0.91
N LYS A 49 14.05 1.09 1.62
CA LYS A 49 12.67 1.15 2.10
C LYS A 49 11.74 1.59 0.98
N PRO A 50 10.72 0.78 0.64
CA PRO A 50 9.73 1.19 -0.34
C PRO A 50 8.85 2.30 0.21
N SER A 51 8.32 3.13 -0.68
CA SER A 51 7.35 4.16 -0.32
C SER A 51 6.35 4.33 -1.44
N ILE A 52 5.14 4.74 -1.09
CA ILE A 52 4.11 5.07 -2.06
C ILE A 52 4.18 6.57 -2.31
N LYS A 53 4.43 6.96 -3.56
CA LYS A 53 4.66 8.36 -3.93
C LYS A 53 3.39 9.11 -4.31
N HIS A 54 2.40 8.39 -4.79
CA HIS A 54 1.13 8.98 -5.23
C HIS A 54 0.03 7.94 -5.21
N ASN A 55 -1.21 8.42 -5.24
CA ASN A 55 -2.39 7.57 -5.35
C ASN A 55 -2.56 7.05 -6.79
N ALA A 56 -3.57 6.19 -6.98
CA ALA A 56 -3.92 5.73 -8.32
C ALA A 56 -4.25 6.91 -9.23
N LYS A 57 -3.75 6.88 -10.45
CA LYS A 57 -3.92 7.93 -11.44
C LYS A 57 -4.92 7.51 -12.51
N THR A 58 -5.34 8.47 -13.32
CA THR A 58 -6.15 8.22 -14.50
C THR A 58 -5.40 7.32 -15.48
N ILE A 59 -6.13 6.45 -16.16
CA ILE A 59 -5.57 5.54 -17.18
C ILE A 59 -4.76 6.31 -18.22
N GLY A 60 -3.52 5.88 -18.43
CA GLY A 60 -2.63 6.46 -19.45
C GLY A 60 -1.96 7.78 -19.06
N SER A 61 -2.16 8.29 -17.84
CA SER A 61 -1.58 9.57 -17.41
C SER A 61 -0.05 9.58 -17.35
N ASP A 62 0.57 8.42 -17.19
CA ASP A 62 2.03 8.30 -17.13
C ASP A 62 2.69 7.97 -18.49
N LEU A 63 1.91 7.92 -19.56
CA LEU A 63 2.41 7.50 -20.87
C LEU A 63 3.56 8.37 -21.37
N ASP A 64 3.43 9.68 -21.26
CA ASP A 64 4.47 10.61 -21.74
C ASP A 64 5.75 10.47 -20.92
N ASP A 65 5.63 10.32 -19.61
CA ASP A 65 6.78 10.12 -18.71
C ASP A 65 7.52 8.82 -19.01
N ILE A 66 6.77 7.74 -19.25
CA ILE A 66 7.34 6.44 -19.62
C ILE A 66 8.06 6.53 -20.97
N CYS A 67 7.45 7.16 -21.95
CA CYS A 67 8.06 7.35 -23.27
C CYS A 67 9.37 8.13 -23.17
N ASN A 68 9.40 9.18 -22.36
CA ASN A 68 10.60 10.00 -22.16
C ASN A 68 11.70 9.23 -21.44
N GLU A 69 11.36 8.49 -20.39
CA GLU A 69 12.32 7.73 -19.59
C GLU A 69 13.02 6.64 -20.39
N PHE A 70 12.27 5.95 -21.26
CA PHE A 70 12.79 4.81 -22.04
C PHE A 70 13.10 5.17 -23.51
N ASN A 71 13.04 6.45 -23.87
CA ASN A 71 13.27 6.90 -25.25
C ASN A 71 12.36 6.23 -26.28
N LEU A 72 11.10 6.03 -25.92
CA LEU A 72 10.10 5.43 -26.78
C LEU A 72 9.28 6.51 -27.49
N THR A 73 8.76 6.17 -28.66
CA THR A 73 7.81 7.06 -29.35
C THR A 73 6.38 6.69 -28.98
N ARG A 74 5.55 7.71 -28.76
CA ARG A 74 4.14 7.51 -28.40
C ARG A 74 3.38 6.65 -29.44
N LYS A 75 3.80 6.68 -30.69
CA LYS A 75 3.19 5.89 -31.76
C LYS A 75 3.43 4.39 -31.66
N ALA A 76 4.32 3.95 -30.77
CA ALA A 76 4.61 2.53 -30.53
C ALA A 76 3.57 1.84 -29.64
N PHE A 77 2.60 2.59 -29.13
CA PHE A 77 1.56 2.08 -28.20
C PHE A 77 0.16 2.08 -28.80
#